data_b3bab6be2f57e4c4c4408587a72f5371
#
_entry.id   b3bab6be2f57e4c4c4408587a72f5371
#
_cell.length_a   1.000
_cell.length_b   1.000
_cell.length_c   1.000
_cell.angle_alpha   90.00
_cell.angle_beta   90.00
_cell.angle_gamma   90.00
#
_symmetry.space_group_name_H-M   'P 1'
#
loop_
_entity.id
_entity.type
_entity.pdbx_description
1 polymer ?
#
loop_
_entity_poly.entity_id
_entity_poly.type
_entity_poly.pdbx_seq_one_letter_code
_entity_poly.pdbx_strand_id
1 'polypeptide(L)'
;IEKGDSCNTTNLTFPNHSSTHIDFPYHFNPDGKTLNDFPVSYWQFDQVKMVDLTGKVNDGQIIEPELFTGLGNIETELLLIKTGYGAYRGTDRYTLTPPGLSANLAPFLRKNFPRLRCIGMDLISVSSYSNREEGRKAHHAFLNPDKSEPILLIEDMNLNVDGPFNTVIVAPLLIDNADGSPCTVLAYTE
;
A
#
# COMPACT_ATOMS: atom_id res chain seq x y z
N ILE A 1 -18.81 -6.29 -32.06
CA ILE A 1 -19.02 -7.05 -33.33
C ILE A 1 -20.52 -7.21 -33.58
N GLU A 2 -21.32 -7.53 -32.56
CA GLU A 2 -22.78 -7.70 -32.70
C GLU A 2 -23.53 -6.46 -33.23
N LYS A 3 -22.95 -5.26 -33.08
CA LYS A 3 -23.50 -3.98 -33.52
C LYS A 3 -22.85 -3.45 -34.81
N GLY A 4 -22.12 -4.28 -35.54
CA GLY A 4 -21.43 -3.90 -36.79
C GLY A 4 -20.00 -3.34 -36.61
N ASP A 5 -19.49 -3.31 -35.36
CA ASP A 5 -18.11 -2.95 -35.09
C ASP A 5 -17.13 -4.03 -35.58
N SER A 6 -15.92 -3.60 -35.94
CA SER A 6 -14.87 -4.53 -36.40
C SER A 6 -14.19 -5.31 -35.27
N CYS A 7 -14.36 -4.87 -34.03
CA CYS A 7 -13.76 -5.49 -32.84
C CYS A 7 -14.65 -5.33 -31.61
N ASN A 8 -14.38 -6.13 -30.57
CA ASN A 8 -14.98 -5.95 -29.26
C ASN A 8 -14.17 -4.91 -28.48
N THR A 9 -14.89 -3.99 -27.82
CA THR A 9 -14.30 -2.97 -26.94
C THR A 9 -14.99 -3.00 -25.59
N THR A 10 -14.23 -2.65 -24.54
CA THR A 10 -14.76 -2.51 -23.18
C THR A 10 -14.39 -1.14 -22.65
N ASN A 11 -15.40 -0.38 -22.22
CA ASN A 11 -15.17 0.87 -21.51
C ASN A 11 -15.07 0.58 -20.00
N LEU A 12 -14.04 1.15 -19.33
CA LEU A 12 -13.83 1.03 -17.91
C LEU A 12 -14.07 2.39 -17.25
N THR A 13 -14.84 2.40 -16.17
CA THR A 13 -15.06 3.58 -15.33
C THR A 13 -15.01 3.16 -13.88
N PHE A 14 -13.99 3.60 -13.15
CA PHE A 14 -13.79 3.28 -11.72
C PHE A 14 -12.97 4.38 -11.04
N PRO A 15 -13.11 4.58 -9.72
CA PRO A 15 -12.21 5.44 -8.95
C PRO A 15 -10.77 4.90 -9.00
N ASN A 16 -9.78 5.80 -9.02
CA ASN A 16 -8.36 5.40 -9.06
C ASN A 16 -7.87 4.70 -7.77
N HIS A 17 -8.55 4.92 -6.64
CA HIS A 17 -8.33 4.17 -5.39
C HIS A 17 -9.27 2.96 -5.30
N SER A 18 -9.14 2.03 -6.24
CA SER A 18 -9.98 0.83 -6.34
C SER A 18 -9.12 -0.43 -6.45
N SER A 19 -9.49 -1.48 -5.69
CA SER A 19 -8.72 -2.72 -5.60
C SER A 19 -7.28 -2.47 -5.18
N THR A 20 -6.33 -3.31 -5.60
CA THR A 20 -4.92 -3.05 -5.34
C THR A 20 -4.49 -1.77 -6.05
N HIS A 21 -4.14 -0.76 -5.28
CA HIS A 21 -3.73 0.56 -5.78
C HIS A 21 -2.59 1.12 -4.94
N ILE A 22 -1.94 2.16 -5.44
CA ILE A 22 -0.87 2.87 -4.76
C ILE A 22 -1.26 4.34 -4.58
N ASP A 23 -0.99 4.87 -3.39
CA ASP A 23 -1.21 6.27 -3.04
C ASP A 23 0.06 7.08 -3.18
N PHE A 24 -0.09 8.30 -3.73
CA PHE A 24 0.98 9.29 -3.85
C PHE A 24 0.77 10.46 -2.87
N PRO A 25 1.82 11.22 -2.55
CA PRO A 25 1.74 12.39 -1.68
C PRO A 25 0.61 13.37 -2.01
N TYR A 26 0.32 13.57 -3.30
CA TYR A 26 -0.75 14.46 -3.76
C TYR A 26 -2.14 14.09 -3.21
N HIS A 27 -2.36 12.82 -2.82
CA HIS A 27 -3.62 12.36 -2.25
C HIS A 27 -4.04 13.13 -0.98
N PHE A 28 -3.09 13.55 -0.16
CA PHE A 28 -3.33 14.30 1.09
C PHE A 28 -2.65 15.67 1.12
N ASN A 29 -1.92 16.06 0.08
CA ASN A 29 -1.23 17.33 0.00
C ASN A 29 -1.34 17.89 -1.43
N PRO A 30 -2.01 19.04 -1.66
CA PRO A 30 -2.17 19.62 -2.99
C PRO A 30 -0.84 20.00 -3.67
N ASP A 31 0.25 20.13 -2.91
CA ASP A 31 1.59 20.39 -3.41
C ASP A 31 2.46 19.10 -3.41
N GLY A 32 1.85 17.94 -3.16
CA GLY A 32 2.53 16.66 -3.07
C GLY A 32 2.90 16.08 -4.43
N LYS A 33 3.86 15.15 -4.41
CA LYS A 33 4.26 14.38 -5.61
C LYS A 33 3.09 13.55 -6.15
N THR A 34 2.98 13.50 -7.48
CA THR A 34 2.04 12.67 -8.26
C THR A 34 2.78 11.46 -8.84
N LEU A 35 2.06 10.59 -9.56
CA LEU A 35 2.67 9.46 -10.29
C LEU A 35 3.85 9.89 -11.17
N ASN A 36 3.74 11.02 -11.86
CA ASN A 36 4.73 11.50 -12.82
C ASN A 36 6.07 11.91 -12.20
N ASP A 37 6.10 12.15 -10.89
CA ASP A 37 7.30 12.55 -10.15
C ASP A 37 8.19 11.36 -9.76
N PHE A 38 7.76 10.13 -10.04
CA PHE A 38 8.50 8.91 -9.74
C PHE A 38 9.04 8.28 -11.03
N PRO A 39 10.36 8.08 -11.15
CA PRO A 39 10.94 7.47 -12.35
C PRO A 39 10.56 6.00 -12.46
N VAL A 40 10.60 5.43 -13.67
CA VAL A 40 10.25 4.02 -13.93
C VAL A 40 11.05 3.05 -13.06
N SER A 41 12.32 3.35 -12.79
CA SER A 41 13.18 2.54 -11.92
C SER A 41 12.73 2.50 -10.45
N TYR A 42 11.85 3.42 -10.05
CA TYR A 42 11.29 3.44 -8.69
C TYR A 42 10.43 2.22 -8.39
N TRP A 43 9.85 1.61 -9.41
CA TRP A 43 8.82 0.59 -9.29
C TRP A 43 9.35 -0.85 -9.15
N GLN A 44 10.67 -1.03 -9.18
CA GLN A 44 11.32 -2.31 -8.90
C GLN A 44 11.93 -2.29 -7.49
N PHE A 45 11.68 -3.35 -6.72
CA PHE A 45 12.15 -3.54 -5.36
C PHE A 45 12.87 -4.88 -5.27
N ASP A 46 14.17 -4.85 -4.96
CA ASP A 46 15.00 -6.04 -4.85
C ASP A 46 15.24 -6.45 -3.38
N GLN A 47 14.92 -5.56 -2.45
CA GLN A 47 15.02 -5.81 -1.01
C GLN A 47 13.63 -5.77 -0.38
N VAL A 48 12.94 -6.90 -0.46
CA VAL A 48 11.54 -7.04 -0.01
C VAL A 48 11.48 -7.84 1.28
N LYS A 49 10.71 -7.36 2.24
CA LYS A 49 10.43 -8.06 3.49
C LYS A 49 8.94 -8.19 3.69
N MET A 50 8.46 -9.35 4.08
CA MET A 50 7.09 -9.55 4.53
C MET A 50 7.07 -9.78 6.04
N VAL A 51 6.12 -9.11 6.71
CA VAL A 51 5.79 -9.31 8.12
C VAL A 51 4.41 -9.91 8.20
N ASP A 52 4.31 -11.10 8.79
CA ASP A 52 3.03 -11.78 8.97
C ASP A 52 2.46 -11.49 10.38
N LEU A 53 1.38 -10.74 10.40
CA LEU A 53 0.58 -10.39 11.56
C LEU A 53 -0.75 -11.17 11.62
N THR A 54 -0.90 -12.21 10.81
CA THR A 54 -2.11 -13.05 10.78
C THR A 54 -2.40 -13.61 12.18
N GLY A 55 -3.60 -13.37 12.67
CA GLY A 55 -4.00 -13.78 14.03
C GLY A 55 -3.42 -12.95 15.17
N LYS A 56 -2.62 -11.91 14.87
CA LYS A 56 -2.02 -11.02 15.89
C LYS A 56 -2.72 -9.65 15.98
N VAL A 57 -3.66 -9.39 15.08
CA VAL A 57 -4.41 -8.13 15.03
C VAL A 57 -5.91 -8.42 15.07
N ASN A 58 -6.66 -7.51 15.64
CA ASN A 58 -8.10 -7.62 15.86
C ASN A 58 -8.87 -6.59 15.02
N ASP A 59 -10.19 -6.79 14.92
CA ASP A 59 -11.11 -5.87 14.25
C ASP A 59 -10.97 -4.45 14.83
N GLY A 60 -10.81 -3.47 13.94
CA GLY A 60 -10.68 -2.06 14.29
C GLY A 60 -9.41 -1.66 15.05
N GLN A 61 -8.50 -2.59 15.30
CA GLN A 61 -7.25 -2.32 16.02
C GLN A 61 -6.36 -1.37 15.21
N ILE A 62 -5.72 -0.42 15.91
CA ILE A 62 -4.63 0.37 15.34
C ILE A 62 -3.32 -0.40 15.55
N ILE A 63 -2.63 -0.67 14.47
CA ILE A 63 -1.36 -1.40 14.42
C ILE A 63 -0.24 -0.43 14.78
N GLU A 64 0.34 -0.63 15.96
CA GLU A 64 1.37 0.21 16.55
C GLU A 64 2.80 -0.33 16.27
N PRO A 65 3.84 0.50 16.44
CA PRO A 65 5.24 0.14 16.16
C PRO A 65 5.75 -1.10 16.91
N GLU A 66 5.17 -1.43 18.06
CA GLU A 66 5.59 -2.56 18.91
C GLU A 66 5.54 -3.89 18.17
N LEU A 67 4.59 -4.06 17.25
CA LEU A 67 4.46 -5.27 16.43
C LEU A 67 5.61 -5.44 15.41
N PHE A 68 6.43 -4.41 15.21
CA PHE A 68 7.57 -4.40 14.29
C PHE A 68 8.92 -4.40 15.01
N THR A 69 8.92 -4.49 16.33
CA THR A 69 10.15 -4.47 17.13
C THR A 69 11.03 -5.67 16.78
N GLY A 70 12.34 -5.43 16.59
CA GLY A 70 13.32 -6.46 16.24
C GLY A 70 13.31 -6.89 14.76
N LEU A 71 12.46 -6.30 13.92
CA LEU A 71 12.33 -6.65 12.51
C LEU A 71 13.19 -5.77 11.59
N GLY A 72 13.93 -4.81 12.12
CA GLY A 72 14.71 -3.85 11.34
C GLY A 72 15.68 -4.54 10.37
N ASN A 73 15.72 -4.07 9.14
CA ASN A 73 16.71 -4.39 8.13
C ASN A 73 16.98 -3.13 7.31
N ILE A 74 18.20 -2.62 7.38
CA ILE A 74 18.61 -1.37 6.74
C ILE A 74 18.49 -1.38 5.22
N GLU A 75 18.49 -2.56 4.60
CA GLU A 75 18.40 -2.71 3.15
C GLU A 75 16.97 -2.79 2.62
N THR A 76 15.95 -3.03 3.48
CA THR A 76 14.56 -3.19 3.04
C THR A 76 14.06 -1.95 2.31
N GLU A 77 13.56 -2.13 1.09
CA GLU A 77 12.98 -1.09 0.23
C GLU A 77 11.46 -1.15 0.18
N LEU A 78 10.90 -2.36 0.25
CA LEU A 78 9.46 -2.65 0.30
C LEU A 78 9.15 -3.53 1.50
N LEU A 79 8.24 -3.09 2.36
CA LEU A 79 7.73 -3.88 3.47
C LEU A 79 6.28 -4.29 3.19
N LEU A 80 6.03 -5.60 3.11
CA LEU A 80 4.68 -6.16 2.97
C LEU A 80 4.13 -6.52 4.35
N ILE A 81 2.96 -5.99 4.70
CA ILE A 81 2.29 -6.19 5.99
C ILE A 81 1.08 -7.09 5.74
N LYS A 82 1.24 -8.39 6.01
CA LYS A 82 0.18 -9.39 5.90
C LYS A 82 -0.58 -9.46 7.22
N THR A 83 -1.82 -9.01 7.22
CA THR A 83 -2.69 -9.03 8.41
C THR A 83 -3.62 -10.23 8.44
N GLY A 84 -3.83 -10.87 7.28
CA GLY A 84 -4.81 -11.93 7.06
C GLY A 84 -6.23 -11.39 6.78
N TYR A 85 -6.42 -10.07 6.81
CA TYR A 85 -7.74 -9.47 6.53
C TYR A 85 -8.15 -9.58 5.07
N GLY A 86 -7.22 -9.76 4.15
CA GLY A 86 -7.51 -10.07 2.75
C GLY A 86 -8.48 -11.26 2.56
N ALA A 87 -8.50 -12.21 3.52
CA ALA A 87 -9.45 -13.33 3.53
C ALA A 87 -10.92 -12.90 3.72
N TYR A 88 -11.17 -11.72 4.25
CA TYR A 88 -12.51 -11.17 4.48
C TYR A 88 -12.98 -10.24 3.36
N ARG A 89 -12.21 -10.09 2.27
CA ARG A 89 -12.59 -9.24 1.13
C ARG A 89 -13.99 -9.57 0.63
N GLY A 90 -14.81 -8.54 0.37
CA GLY A 90 -16.21 -8.67 -0.02
C GLY A 90 -17.19 -8.80 1.15
N THR A 91 -16.74 -8.67 2.40
CA THR A 91 -17.59 -8.68 3.61
C THR A 91 -17.54 -7.34 4.35
N ASP A 92 -18.55 -7.09 5.19
CA ASP A 92 -18.59 -5.91 6.06
C ASP A 92 -17.41 -5.88 7.04
N ARG A 93 -16.89 -7.03 7.46
CA ARG A 93 -15.72 -7.11 8.31
C ARG A 93 -14.50 -6.46 7.64
N TYR A 94 -14.32 -6.70 6.33
CA TYR A 94 -13.21 -6.11 5.56
C TYR A 94 -13.34 -4.61 5.39
N THR A 95 -14.57 -4.11 5.23
CA THR A 95 -14.82 -2.70 4.89
C THR A 95 -15.09 -1.82 6.11
N LEU A 96 -15.76 -2.35 7.14
CA LEU A 96 -16.24 -1.55 8.27
C LEU A 96 -15.37 -1.70 9.54
N THR A 97 -14.70 -2.84 9.70
CA THR A 97 -13.91 -3.12 10.90
C THR A 97 -12.47 -3.61 10.61
N PRO A 98 -11.81 -3.21 9.50
CA PRO A 98 -10.42 -3.60 9.31
C PRO A 98 -9.54 -2.93 10.36
N PRO A 99 -8.37 -3.52 10.69
CA PRO A 99 -7.31 -2.79 11.36
C PRO A 99 -6.88 -1.56 10.54
N GLY A 100 -6.24 -0.60 11.19
CA GLY A 100 -5.56 0.51 10.54
C GLY A 100 -4.13 0.63 11.06
N LEU A 101 -3.31 1.45 10.40
CA LEU A 101 -1.95 1.72 10.86
C LEU A 101 -1.91 2.99 11.71
N SER A 102 -1.06 2.99 12.75
CA SER A 102 -0.77 4.19 13.54
C SER A 102 0.08 5.20 12.76
N ALA A 103 -0.18 6.48 12.98
CA ALA A 103 0.69 7.54 12.47
C ALA A 103 2.13 7.43 13.02
N ASN A 104 2.30 6.87 14.23
CA ASN A 104 3.61 6.64 14.84
C ASN A 104 4.44 5.59 14.11
N LEU A 105 3.80 4.73 13.32
CA LEU A 105 4.49 3.68 12.57
C LEU A 105 5.40 4.26 11.48
N ALA A 106 5.00 5.33 10.83
CA ALA A 106 5.79 5.92 9.74
C ALA A 106 7.19 6.41 10.21
N PRO A 107 7.34 7.23 11.27
CA PRO A 107 8.66 7.62 11.78
C PRO A 107 9.44 6.44 12.35
N PHE A 108 8.77 5.46 12.96
CA PHE A 108 9.42 4.23 13.43
C PHE A 108 10.02 3.44 12.26
N LEU A 109 9.28 3.26 11.17
CA LEU A 109 9.75 2.54 9.98
C LEU A 109 10.92 3.29 9.31
N ARG A 110 10.85 4.61 9.15
CA ARG A 110 11.97 5.40 8.60
C ARG A 110 13.26 5.23 9.40
N LYS A 111 13.15 5.18 10.74
CA LYS A 111 14.30 4.98 11.62
C LYS A 111 14.93 3.59 11.49
N ASN A 112 14.09 2.55 11.38
CA ASN A 112 14.55 1.15 11.43
C ASN A 112 14.77 0.54 10.04
N PHE A 113 14.21 1.16 8.99
CA PHE A 113 14.30 0.75 7.60
C PHE A 113 14.64 1.98 6.73
N PRO A 114 15.86 2.51 6.80
CA PRO A 114 16.23 3.80 6.19
C PRO A 114 16.14 3.83 4.66
N ARG A 115 16.10 2.66 3.99
CA ARG A 115 15.90 2.54 2.55
C ARG A 115 14.44 2.27 2.15
N LEU A 116 13.54 2.18 3.14
CA LEU A 116 12.13 1.91 2.88
C LEU A 116 11.48 3.08 2.13
N ARG A 117 10.91 2.79 0.98
CA ARG A 117 10.22 3.77 0.13
C ARG A 117 8.78 3.39 -0.19
N CYS A 118 8.37 2.16 0.18
CA CYS A 118 7.00 1.72 -0.01
C CYS A 118 6.61 0.67 1.04
N ILE A 119 5.36 0.67 1.46
CA ILE A 119 4.73 -0.44 2.19
C ILE A 119 3.54 -0.96 1.40
N GLY A 120 3.27 -2.25 1.51
CA GLY A 120 2.08 -2.88 0.91
C GLY A 120 1.31 -3.65 1.97
N MET A 121 -0.02 -3.70 1.87
CA MET A 121 -0.87 -4.34 2.87
C MET A 121 -2.11 -5.01 2.27
N ASP A 122 -2.61 -6.05 2.94
CA ASP A 122 -3.86 -6.72 2.62
C ASP A 122 -5.08 -6.10 3.35
N LEU A 123 -4.99 -4.82 3.65
CA LEU A 123 -6.07 -3.98 4.18
C LEU A 123 -6.64 -3.11 3.08
N ILE A 124 -7.94 -2.80 3.19
CA ILE A 124 -8.62 -1.91 2.23
C ILE A 124 -8.01 -0.51 2.21
N SER A 125 -7.45 -0.07 3.35
CA SER A 125 -6.74 1.20 3.51
C SER A 125 -5.82 1.14 4.73
N VAL A 126 -4.81 2.03 4.77
CA VAL A 126 -4.05 2.36 5.99
C VAL A 126 -4.97 2.86 7.10
N SER A 127 -6.13 3.42 6.72
CA SER A 127 -7.18 3.85 7.64
C SER A 127 -8.09 2.70 8.04
N SER A 128 -8.40 2.59 9.34
CA SER A 128 -9.59 1.85 9.78
C SER A 128 -10.83 2.72 9.64
N TYR A 129 -11.93 2.15 9.11
CA TYR A 129 -13.21 2.86 9.02
C TYR A 129 -13.73 3.32 10.40
N SER A 130 -13.49 2.52 11.44
CA SER A 130 -13.86 2.84 12.82
C SER A 130 -12.97 3.90 13.48
N ASN A 131 -11.83 4.28 12.86
CA ASN A 131 -10.88 5.24 13.42
C ASN A 131 -10.30 6.18 12.34
N ARG A 132 -11.18 6.91 11.66
CA ARG A 132 -10.84 7.74 10.49
C ARG A 132 -9.88 8.89 10.79
N GLU A 133 -9.91 9.42 12.01
CA GLU A 133 -9.00 10.51 12.40
C GLU A 133 -7.56 10.01 12.44
N GLU A 134 -7.32 8.85 13.07
CA GLU A 134 -6.00 8.23 13.08
C GLU A 134 -5.54 7.85 11.68
N GLY A 135 -6.46 7.33 10.85
CA GLY A 135 -6.17 7.03 9.46
C GLY A 135 -5.69 8.24 8.65
N ARG A 136 -6.30 9.42 8.83
CA ARG A 136 -5.80 10.66 8.20
C ARG A 136 -4.41 11.03 8.68
N LYS A 137 -4.14 10.92 9.99
CA LYS A 137 -2.81 11.17 10.55
C LYS A 137 -1.78 10.19 9.97
N ALA A 138 -2.15 8.93 9.83
CA ALA A 138 -1.29 7.90 9.24
C ALA A 138 -0.95 8.23 7.78
N HIS A 139 -1.93 8.54 6.93
CA HIS A 139 -1.66 8.96 5.54
C HIS A 139 -0.70 10.14 5.49
N HIS A 140 -0.93 11.19 6.27
CA HIS A 140 0.00 12.33 6.33
C HIS A 140 1.40 11.91 6.79
N ALA A 141 1.50 11.08 7.83
CA ALA A 141 2.78 10.64 8.35
C ALA A 141 3.58 9.80 7.34
N PHE A 142 2.91 8.99 6.53
CA PHE A 142 3.56 8.20 5.49
C PHE A 142 3.87 9.02 4.24
N LEU A 143 2.87 9.72 3.69
CA LEU A 143 2.96 10.34 2.37
C LEU A 143 3.57 11.74 2.39
N ASN A 144 3.39 12.52 3.47
CA ASN A 144 3.75 13.94 3.53
C ASN A 144 4.61 14.28 4.76
N PRO A 145 5.77 13.64 4.95
CA PRO A 145 6.65 13.98 6.05
C PRO A 145 7.37 15.32 5.81
N ASP A 146 7.52 16.13 6.87
CA ASP A 146 8.12 17.47 6.78
C ASP A 146 9.58 17.50 6.29
N LYS A 147 10.37 16.44 6.56
CA LYS A 147 11.83 16.45 6.39
C LYS A 147 12.42 15.16 5.79
N SER A 148 11.59 14.29 5.25
CA SER A 148 12.04 13.00 4.69
C SER A 148 11.29 12.67 3.41
N GLU A 149 11.78 11.67 2.66
CA GLU A 149 11.03 11.17 1.50
C GLU A 149 9.76 10.45 1.95
N PRO A 150 8.69 10.47 1.13
CA PRO A 150 7.47 9.72 1.40
C PRO A 150 7.74 8.21 1.42
N ILE A 151 6.95 7.50 2.22
CA ILE A 151 6.78 6.05 2.09
C ILE A 151 5.44 5.86 1.42
N LEU A 152 5.42 5.37 0.18
CA LEU A 152 4.19 5.15 -0.57
C LEU A 152 3.40 3.98 -0.01
N LEU A 153 2.09 3.99 -0.22
CA LEU A 153 1.15 3.01 0.32
C LEU A 153 0.55 2.18 -0.81
N ILE A 154 0.74 0.85 -0.79
CA ILE A 154 0.01 -0.07 -1.66
C ILE A 154 -1.07 -0.72 -0.81
N GLU A 155 -2.31 -0.40 -1.12
CA GLU A 155 -3.49 -0.84 -0.38
C GLU A 155 -4.22 -1.96 -1.11
N ASP A 156 -5.05 -2.71 -0.38
CA ASP A 156 -5.93 -3.75 -0.89
C ASP A 156 -5.21 -4.86 -1.69
N MET A 157 -4.02 -5.26 -1.23
CA MET A 157 -3.24 -6.33 -1.86
C MET A 157 -3.79 -7.72 -1.52
N ASN A 158 -3.56 -8.67 -2.43
CA ASN A 158 -3.64 -10.09 -2.08
C ASN A 158 -2.27 -10.57 -1.59
N LEU A 159 -2.11 -10.69 -0.28
CA LEU A 159 -0.88 -11.21 0.36
C LEU A 159 -1.01 -12.68 0.80
N ASN A 160 -1.97 -13.43 0.24
CA ASN A 160 -2.04 -14.88 0.43
C ASN A 160 -1.02 -15.59 -0.49
N VAL A 161 0.23 -15.26 -0.29
CA VAL A 161 1.40 -15.75 -1.04
C VAL A 161 2.53 -16.03 -0.05
N ASP A 162 3.43 -16.93 -0.43
CA ASP A 162 4.60 -17.28 0.37
C ASP A 162 5.86 -16.64 -0.22
N GLY A 163 6.75 -16.15 0.66
CA GLY A 163 8.10 -15.69 0.30
C GLY A 163 9.14 -16.79 0.51
N PRO A 164 10.42 -16.53 0.29
CA PRO A 164 11.00 -15.20 0.06
C PRO A 164 10.74 -14.66 -1.34
N PHE A 165 10.79 -13.31 -1.46
CA PHE A 165 10.66 -12.61 -2.73
C PHE A 165 12.03 -12.06 -3.14
N ASN A 166 12.49 -12.39 -4.33
CA ASN A 166 13.75 -11.88 -4.87
C ASN A 166 13.58 -10.48 -5.44
N THR A 167 12.49 -10.27 -6.17
CA THR A 167 12.16 -8.98 -6.76
C THR A 167 10.64 -8.80 -6.75
N VAL A 168 10.19 -7.60 -6.44
CA VAL A 168 8.80 -7.19 -6.62
C VAL A 168 8.76 -5.99 -7.56
N ILE A 169 7.89 -6.08 -8.57
CA ILE A 169 7.61 -4.98 -9.49
C ILE A 169 6.19 -4.49 -9.21
N VAL A 170 6.06 -3.20 -8.95
CA VAL A 170 4.77 -2.51 -8.85
C VAL A 170 4.55 -1.77 -10.16
N ALA A 171 3.47 -2.06 -10.86
CA ALA A 171 3.14 -1.44 -12.16
C ALA A 171 1.85 -0.62 -12.04
N PRO A 172 1.93 0.67 -11.65
CA PRO A 172 0.78 1.55 -11.64
C PRO A 172 0.22 1.76 -13.05
N LEU A 173 -1.10 1.87 -13.16
CA LEU A 173 -1.72 2.37 -14.39
C LEU A 173 -1.28 3.82 -14.58
N LEU A 174 -0.68 4.13 -15.73
CA LEU A 174 -0.13 5.45 -16.00
C LEU A 174 -1.26 6.46 -16.25
N ILE A 175 -1.61 7.19 -15.19
CA ILE A 175 -2.61 8.26 -15.20
C ILE A 175 -1.89 9.56 -14.89
N ASP A 176 -1.98 10.52 -15.81
CA ASP A 176 -1.28 11.79 -15.69
C ASP A 176 -1.77 12.59 -14.46
N ASN A 177 -0.83 13.10 -13.67
CA ASN A 177 -1.06 13.85 -12.45
C ASN A 177 -1.96 13.16 -11.40
N ALA A 178 -1.95 11.82 -11.36
CA ALA A 178 -2.77 11.07 -10.43
C ALA A 178 -2.27 11.19 -8.98
N ASP A 179 -3.20 11.26 -8.06
CA ASP A 179 -3.00 11.21 -6.60
C ASP A 179 -2.90 9.78 -6.07
N GLY A 180 -3.33 8.81 -6.85
CA GLY A 180 -3.24 7.38 -6.64
C GLY A 180 -3.51 6.64 -7.94
N SER A 181 -3.17 5.37 -8.01
CA SER A 181 -3.37 4.59 -9.23
C SER A 181 -3.59 3.11 -8.94
N PRO A 182 -4.56 2.45 -9.58
CA PRO A 182 -4.60 0.99 -9.59
C PRO A 182 -3.27 0.43 -10.08
N CYS A 183 -2.80 -0.63 -9.46
CA CYS A 183 -1.53 -1.21 -9.84
C CYS A 183 -1.57 -2.74 -9.89
N THR A 184 -0.76 -3.30 -10.79
CA THR A 184 -0.43 -4.72 -10.78
C THR A 184 0.87 -4.91 -10.02
N VAL A 185 0.88 -5.87 -9.08
CA VAL A 185 2.08 -6.21 -8.32
C VAL A 185 2.52 -7.62 -8.72
N LEU A 186 3.75 -7.73 -9.21
CA LEU A 186 4.37 -8.97 -9.64
C LEU A 186 5.51 -9.30 -8.68
N ALA A 187 5.46 -10.49 -8.07
CA ALA A 187 6.50 -10.97 -7.18
C ALA A 187 7.21 -12.17 -7.81
N TYR A 188 8.54 -12.14 -7.81
CA TYR A 188 9.39 -13.24 -8.23
C TYR A 188 9.91 -13.97 -7.00
N THR A 189 9.65 -15.26 -6.92
CA THR A 189 10.18 -16.20 -5.92
C THR A 189 11.20 -17.11 -6.57
N GLU A 190 12.08 -17.74 -5.77
CA GLU A 190 12.97 -18.80 -6.27
C GLU A 190 12.21 -20.04 -6.69
#